data_1d050e0372b0c38492475e54f21d6d86
#
_entry.id   1d050e0372b0c38492475e54f21d6d86
#
_cell.length_a   1.000
_cell.length_b   1.000
_cell.length_c   1.000
_cell.angle_alpha   90.00
_cell.angle_beta   90.00
_cell.angle_gamma   90.00
#
_symmetry.space_group_name_H-M   'P 1'
#
loop_
_entity.id
_entity.type
_entity.pdbx_description
1 polymer ?
#
loop_
_entity_poly.entity_id
_entity_poly.type
_entity_poly.pdbx_seq_one_letter_code
_entity_poly.pdbx_strand_id
1 'polypeptide(L)'
;MTQAAANPAQATPPTPRPGFRIEKDPLGYLEVPDGAYYGVQTARGIHNFPISGTRPHPALVKAIVCVKKAAARANMATGRLPKQLGNAIVEAADEILWSPPARDDELGSDGHSDPMRAGFQAARLAKQAELIDNFRIDPFQAGAGTSHNMNANEVLANRAIELLHVSGVGSGKRGDYAVVSPNDHVNMAQSTNDVFPTSMRIATLDLIRDFIPAAEELIHAFEQKSREFDDVLKSGRTHMQDAVPIRLGQEFAAYALTIRRGVERLQTAGQSIAEQNIGATAVGTGLNAEPEYIELVVRNLAEQTGHHLRGAENLVQATHSMRPMLEVSAALRGIAVDLVKISEDLRLMSSGPMTGFGEITLPAVQPGSSIMPGKVNPVMAECLSMVCFRVIGNDTTIAWAASAGQLELNVMMPVIAHTALESLTILTNMSRAFAEFCVTGIEANREHARDLMERSSALSTPLAPYLGYALAADISKQAVRENRTIREIVIERGIFSAEDLDQLLAPHELTEPGVAGGFRFTPRLPEGYKPPTGPVGAGG
;
A
#
# COMPACT_ATOMS: atom_id res chain seq x y z
N MET A 1 15.18 -29.29 -48.14
CA MET A 1 13.79 -29.22 -48.60
C MET A 1 12.98 -28.69 -47.42
N THR A 2 12.78 -27.39 -47.37
CA THR A 2 11.93 -26.71 -46.40
C THR A 2 10.48 -26.90 -46.82
N GLN A 3 9.73 -27.67 -46.04
CA GLN A 3 8.29 -27.69 -46.21
C GLN A 3 7.75 -26.25 -46.04
N ALA A 4 7.14 -25.71 -47.08
CA ALA A 4 6.41 -24.45 -47.02
C ALA A 4 5.28 -24.66 -46.01
N ALA A 5 5.34 -23.96 -44.87
CA ALA A 5 4.26 -23.94 -43.91
C ALA A 5 2.98 -23.45 -44.65
N ALA A 6 1.94 -24.27 -44.65
CA ALA A 6 0.65 -23.90 -45.23
C ALA A 6 0.18 -22.57 -44.60
N ASN A 7 -0.27 -21.66 -45.46
CA ASN A 7 -0.77 -20.35 -45.03
C ASN A 7 -1.96 -20.56 -44.07
N PRO A 8 -1.87 -20.22 -42.78
CA PRO A 8 -2.95 -20.53 -41.80
C PRO A 8 -4.25 -19.80 -42.10
N ALA A 9 -4.26 -18.83 -43.02
CA ALA A 9 -5.44 -18.11 -43.46
C ALA A 9 -6.43 -18.95 -44.33
N GLN A 10 -6.00 -20.09 -44.88
CA GLN A 10 -6.77 -20.92 -45.82
C GLN A 10 -7.29 -22.23 -45.21
N ALA A 11 -7.00 -22.51 -43.93
CA ALA A 11 -7.51 -23.72 -43.26
C ALA A 11 -9.02 -23.63 -43.03
N THR A 12 -9.75 -24.72 -43.32
CA THR A 12 -11.16 -24.86 -42.94
C THR A 12 -11.28 -24.89 -41.41
N PRO A 13 -12.31 -24.23 -40.83
CA PRO A 13 -12.49 -24.30 -39.37
C PRO A 13 -12.67 -25.76 -38.92
N PRO A 14 -11.96 -26.22 -37.88
CA PRO A 14 -12.16 -27.53 -37.33
C PRO A 14 -13.54 -27.64 -36.68
N THR A 15 -14.07 -28.87 -36.57
CA THR A 15 -15.32 -29.11 -35.84
C THR A 15 -15.01 -29.00 -34.34
N PRO A 16 -15.72 -28.15 -33.57
CA PRO A 16 -15.45 -27.99 -32.14
C PRO A 16 -15.88 -29.25 -31.36
N ARG A 17 -15.20 -29.53 -30.26
CA ARG A 17 -15.64 -30.49 -29.26
C ARG A 17 -16.95 -29.99 -28.60
N PRO A 18 -17.81 -30.88 -28.08
CA PRO A 18 -19.00 -30.48 -27.32
C PRO A 18 -18.65 -29.53 -26.18
N GLY A 19 -19.36 -28.42 -26.06
CA GLY A 19 -19.11 -27.38 -25.05
C GLY A 19 -18.01 -26.38 -25.42
N PHE A 20 -17.53 -26.40 -26.67
CA PHE A 20 -16.55 -25.46 -27.19
C PHE A 20 -17.04 -24.82 -28.49
N ARG A 21 -16.62 -23.58 -28.72
CA ARG A 21 -16.75 -22.87 -29.99
C ARG A 21 -15.40 -22.70 -30.65
N ILE A 22 -15.38 -22.56 -31.96
CA ILE A 22 -14.14 -22.24 -32.71
C ILE A 22 -14.06 -20.73 -32.89
N GLU A 23 -12.95 -20.15 -32.49
CA GLU A 23 -12.59 -18.76 -32.80
C GLU A 23 -11.32 -18.73 -33.63
N LYS A 24 -11.08 -17.62 -34.35
CA LYS A 24 -9.92 -17.41 -35.23
C LYS A 24 -9.22 -16.09 -34.92
N ASP A 25 -7.92 -16.16 -34.91
CA ASP A 25 -7.02 -14.99 -34.92
C ASP A 25 -5.99 -15.09 -36.08
N PRO A 26 -5.06 -14.15 -36.23
CA PRO A 26 -4.03 -14.25 -37.28
C PRO A 26 -3.15 -15.51 -37.22
N LEU A 27 -3.08 -16.19 -36.09
CA LEU A 27 -2.30 -17.43 -35.91
C LEU A 27 -3.12 -18.69 -36.25
N GLY A 28 -4.43 -18.58 -36.51
CA GLY A 28 -5.30 -19.66 -36.86
C GLY A 28 -6.45 -19.92 -35.89
N TYR A 29 -7.06 -21.10 -36.00
CA TYR A 29 -8.21 -21.48 -35.19
C TYR A 29 -7.82 -22.06 -33.83
N LEU A 30 -8.66 -21.79 -32.82
CA LEU A 30 -8.54 -22.37 -31.47
C LEU A 30 -9.93 -22.62 -30.88
N GLU A 31 -10.06 -23.69 -30.10
CA GLU A 31 -11.25 -23.96 -29.30
C GLU A 31 -11.30 -23.06 -28.07
N VAL A 32 -12.44 -22.44 -27.81
CA VAL A 32 -12.76 -21.64 -26.64
C VAL A 32 -13.99 -22.22 -25.97
N PRO A 33 -14.05 -22.41 -24.65
CA PRO A 33 -15.25 -22.91 -23.98
C PRO A 33 -16.47 -22.04 -24.29
N ASP A 34 -17.61 -22.64 -24.61
CA ASP A 34 -18.85 -21.91 -24.96
C ASP A 34 -19.30 -20.96 -23.85
N GLY A 35 -19.11 -21.37 -22.58
CA GLY A 35 -19.43 -20.57 -21.40
C GLY A 35 -18.49 -19.41 -21.15
N ALA A 36 -17.32 -19.34 -21.80
CA ALA A 36 -16.34 -18.28 -21.54
C ALA A 36 -16.72 -16.97 -22.25
N TYR A 37 -16.57 -15.84 -21.52
CA TYR A 37 -16.63 -14.50 -22.11
C TYR A 37 -15.30 -14.08 -22.76
N TYR A 38 -14.18 -14.67 -22.37
CA TYR A 38 -12.93 -14.47 -23.09
C TYR A 38 -12.94 -15.19 -24.44
N GLY A 39 -12.05 -14.78 -25.34
CA GLY A 39 -11.93 -15.34 -26.69
C GLY A 39 -10.58 -16.02 -26.93
N VAL A 40 -10.27 -16.16 -28.23
CA VAL A 40 -9.10 -16.92 -28.72
C VAL A 40 -7.76 -16.35 -28.23
N GLN A 41 -7.60 -15.02 -28.16
CA GLN A 41 -6.32 -14.43 -27.75
C GLN A 41 -6.06 -14.66 -26.25
N THR A 42 -7.08 -14.54 -25.43
CA THR A 42 -7.00 -14.90 -24.01
C THR A 42 -6.74 -16.39 -23.82
N ALA A 43 -7.41 -17.27 -24.57
CA ALA A 43 -7.16 -18.70 -24.51
C ALA A 43 -5.69 -19.05 -24.82
N ARG A 44 -5.08 -18.38 -25.82
CA ARG A 44 -3.63 -18.50 -26.09
C ARG A 44 -2.80 -17.98 -24.94
N GLY A 45 -3.16 -16.83 -24.36
CA GLY A 45 -2.45 -16.26 -23.21
C GLY A 45 -2.44 -17.20 -22.00
N ILE A 46 -3.58 -17.81 -21.67
CA ILE A 46 -3.69 -18.81 -20.60
C ILE A 46 -2.80 -20.03 -20.88
N HIS A 47 -2.80 -20.50 -22.13
CA HIS A 47 -2.00 -21.66 -22.54
C HIS A 47 -0.50 -21.35 -22.50
N ASN A 48 -0.09 -20.18 -22.99
CA ASN A 48 1.31 -19.81 -23.15
C ASN A 48 2.01 -19.40 -21.84
N PHE A 49 1.27 -18.86 -20.87
CA PHE A 49 1.83 -18.25 -19.66
C PHE A 49 1.27 -18.84 -18.36
N PRO A 50 1.38 -20.17 -18.12
CA PRO A 50 1.02 -20.76 -16.83
C PRO A 50 2.19 -20.63 -15.84
N ILE A 51 2.54 -19.39 -15.41
CA ILE A 51 3.79 -19.11 -14.72
C ILE A 51 3.62 -19.09 -13.21
N SER A 52 2.79 -18.18 -12.68
CA SER A 52 2.61 -18.01 -11.22
C SER A 52 1.37 -18.71 -10.69
N GLY A 53 0.41 -18.99 -11.54
CA GLY A 53 -0.91 -19.50 -11.16
C GLY A 53 -1.79 -18.45 -10.49
N THR A 54 -1.34 -17.19 -10.40
CA THR A 54 -2.13 -16.10 -9.85
C THR A 54 -2.97 -15.43 -10.93
N ARG A 55 -3.97 -14.67 -10.49
CA ARG A 55 -4.85 -13.88 -11.38
C ARG A 55 -4.44 -12.41 -11.36
N PRO A 56 -4.89 -11.60 -12.36
CA PRO A 56 -4.68 -10.17 -12.32
C PRO A 56 -5.33 -9.57 -11.06
N HIS A 57 -4.68 -8.54 -10.52
CA HIS A 57 -5.21 -7.85 -9.35
C HIS A 57 -6.59 -7.24 -9.65
N PRO A 58 -7.59 -7.36 -8.75
CA PRO A 58 -8.95 -6.83 -9.00
C PRO A 58 -8.99 -5.34 -9.37
N ALA A 59 -8.15 -4.52 -8.74
CA ALA A 59 -8.04 -3.10 -9.07
C ALA A 59 -7.56 -2.88 -10.52
N LEU A 60 -6.63 -3.72 -11.03
CA LEU A 60 -6.18 -3.64 -12.43
C LEU A 60 -7.31 -4.01 -13.40
N VAL A 61 -8.07 -5.05 -13.08
CA VAL A 61 -9.25 -5.46 -13.91
C VAL A 61 -10.26 -4.31 -13.99
N LYS A 62 -10.61 -3.71 -12.85
CA LYS A 62 -11.52 -2.55 -12.82
C LYS A 62 -10.95 -1.38 -13.63
N ALA A 63 -9.69 -1.05 -13.46
CA ALA A 63 -9.05 0.06 -14.17
C ALA A 63 -9.04 -0.14 -15.70
N ILE A 64 -8.72 -1.35 -16.18
CA ILE A 64 -8.76 -1.66 -17.63
C ILE A 64 -10.19 -1.48 -18.15
N VAL A 65 -11.19 -1.96 -17.44
CA VAL A 65 -12.61 -1.82 -17.83
C VAL A 65 -13.03 -0.34 -17.81
N CYS A 66 -12.57 0.46 -16.85
CA CYS A 66 -12.77 1.91 -16.84
C CYS A 66 -12.20 2.58 -18.09
N VAL A 67 -10.98 2.19 -18.51
CA VAL A 67 -10.36 2.71 -19.73
C VAL A 67 -11.21 2.35 -20.96
N LYS A 68 -11.68 1.10 -21.09
CA LYS A 68 -12.52 0.69 -22.21
C LYS A 68 -13.85 1.44 -22.27
N LYS A 69 -14.49 1.64 -21.11
CA LYS A 69 -15.73 2.44 -21.01
C LYS A 69 -15.49 3.90 -21.42
N ALA A 70 -14.43 4.52 -20.94
CA ALA A 70 -14.08 5.91 -21.29
C ALA A 70 -13.77 6.06 -22.77
N ALA A 71 -13.03 5.12 -23.34
CA ALA A 71 -12.70 5.08 -24.77
C ALA A 71 -13.95 4.89 -25.65
N ALA A 72 -14.87 3.99 -25.29
CA ALA A 72 -16.13 3.81 -26.02
C ALA A 72 -16.95 5.11 -26.02
N ARG A 73 -17.07 5.80 -24.88
CA ARG A 73 -17.76 7.11 -24.81
C ARG A 73 -17.09 8.17 -25.67
N ALA A 74 -15.76 8.25 -25.67
CA ALA A 74 -15.00 9.18 -26.49
C ALA A 74 -15.19 8.89 -27.98
N ASN A 75 -15.08 7.63 -28.41
CA ASN A 75 -15.28 7.22 -29.79
C ASN A 75 -16.73 7.43 -30.28
N MET A 76 -17.73 7.31 -29.42
CA MET A 76 -19.11 7.70 -29.75
C MET A 76 -19.27 9.21 -29.95
N ALA A 77 -18.61 9.99 -29.12
CA ALA A 77 -18.66 11.45 -29.18
C ALA A 77 -17.97 12.01 -30.44
N THR A 78 -16.86 11.41 -30.86
CA THR A 78 -16.17 11.74 -32.14
C THR A 78 -16.85 11.16 -33.37
N GLY A 79 -17.93 10.36 -33.20
CA GLY A 79 -18.70 9.76 -34.29
C GLY A 79 -18.05 8.53 -34.95
N ARG A 80 -16.91 8.04 -34.44
CA ARG A 80 -16.25 6.84 -35.00
C ARG A 80 -16.92 5.54 -34.61
N LEU A 81 -17.44 5.43 -33.39
CA LEU A 81 -18.14 4.26 -32.90
C LEU A 81 -19.65 4.47 -32.97
N PRO A 82 -20.41 3.63 -33.68
CA PRO A 82 -21.87 3.72 -33.70
C PRO A 82 -22.45 3.66 -32.28
N LYS A 83 -23.36 4.58 -31.96
CA LYS A 83 -23.92 4.73 -30.61
C LYS A 83 -24.52 3.45 -30.05
N GLN A 84 -25.17 2.62 -30.89
CA GLN A 84 -25.76 1.35 -30.46
C GLN A 84 -24.69 0.38 -29.95
N LEU A 85 -23.58 0.22 -30.67
CA LEU A 85 -22.46 -0.63 -30.27
C LEU A 85 -21.74 -0.06 -29.04
N GLY A 86 -21.47 1.24 -29.05
CA GLY A 86 -20.80 1.92 -27.95
C GLY A 86 -21.58 1.84 -26.64
N ASN A 87 -22.91 2.01 -26.67
CA ASN A 87 -23.76 1.87 -25.49
C ASN A 87 -23.75 0.43 -24.93
N ALA A 88 -23.76 -0.59 -25.79
CA ALA A 88 -23.67 -1.97 -25.34
C ALA A 88 -22.31 -2.29 -24.70
N ILE A 89 -21.21 -1.71 -25.22
CA ILE A 89 -19.87 -1.83 -24.59
C ILE A 89 -19.85 -1.12 -23.24
N VAL A 90 -20.43 0.08 -23.14
CA VAL A 90 -20.54 0.83 -21.88
C VAL A 90 -21.37 0.07 -20.86
N GLU A 91 -22.51 -0.50 -21.24
CA GLU A 91 -23.36 -1.32 -20.36
C GLU A 91 -22.64 -2.57 -19.86
N ALA A 92 -21.93 -3.29 -20.75
CA ALA A 92 -21.10 -4.43 -20.37
C ALA A 92 -20.00 -4.03 -19.35
N ALA A 93 -19.39 -2.86 -19.53
CA ALA A 93 -18.42 -2.32 -18.57
C ALA A 93 -19.09 -1.96 -17.23
N ASP A 94 -20.29 -1.37 -17.25
CA ASP A 94 -21.04 -1.01 -16.04
C ASP A 94 -21.45 -2.22 -15.20
N GLU A 95 -21.70 -3.37 -15.82
CA GLU A 95 -21.94 -4.62 -15.08
C GLU A 95 -20.71 -5.07 -14.28
N ILE A 96 -19.50 -4.91 -14.84
CA ILE A 96 -18.23 -5.26 -14.16
C ILE A 96 -17.87 -4.24 -13.09
N LEU A 97 -18.10 -2.95 -13.35
CA LEU A 97 -17.75 -1.84 -12.47
C LEU A 97 -18.78 -1.57 -11.37
N TRP A 98 -19.93 -2.26 -11.44
CA TRP A 98 -21.01 -2.02 -10.49
C TRP A 98 -20.56 -2.25 -9.04
N SER A 99 -20.98 -1.35 -8.16
CA SER A 99 -20.83 -1.51 -6.72
C SER A 99 -22.20 -1.44 -6.06
N PRO A 100 -22.48 -2.33 -5.08
CA PRO A 100 -23.73 -2.23 -4.34
C PRO A 100 -23.79 -0.86 -3.62
N PRO A 101 -24.98 -0.25 -3.48
CA PRO A 101 -25.13 0.94 -2.66
C PRO A 101 -24.70 0.66 -1.22
N ALA A 102 -24.32 1.71 -0.48
CA ALA A 102 -24.00 1.59 0.94
C ALA A 102 -25.20 1.02 1.71
N ARG A 103 -24.93 0.20 2.75
CA ARG A 103 -25.99 -0.47 3.54
C ARG A 103 -27.03 0.48 4.11
N ASP A 104 -26.65 1.70 4.45
CA ASP A 104 -27.56 2.72 5.00
C ASP A 104 -28.58 3.22 3.98
N ASP A 105 -28.28 3.10 2.67
CA ASP A 105 -29.22 3.42 1.59
C ASP A 105 -30.19 2.26 1.26
N GLU A 106 -30.00 1.10 1.89
CA GLU A 106 -30.78 -0.11 1.62
C GLU A 106 -32.03 -0.24 2.49
N LEU A 107 -32.08 0.45 3.61
CA LEU A 107 -33.22 0.43 4.51
C LEU A 107 -34.29 1.43 4.03
N GLY A 108 -35.47 0.93 3.70
CA GLY A 108 -36.64 1.78 3.50
C GLY A 108 -36.96 2.57 4.76
N SER A 109 -37.85 3.56 4.67
CA SER A 109 -38.31 4.38 5.79
C SER A 109 -38.91 3.59 6.97
N ASP A 110 -39.18 2.29 6.75
CA ASP A 110 -39.71 1.30 7.72
C ASP A 110 -38.64 0.35 8.29
N GLY A 111 -37.36 0.52 7.89
CA GLY A 111 -36.24 -0.29 8.39
C GLY A 111 -36.16 -1.70 7.81
N HIS A 112 -36.96 -2.04 6.78
CA HIS A 112 -36.96 -3.36 6.14
C HIS A 112 -36.35 -3.29 4.74
N SER A 113 -35.55 -4.28 4.38
CA SER A 113 -35.03 -4.44 3.01
C SER A 113 -36.14 -4.97 2.07
N ASP A 114 -36.31 -4.34 0.91
CA ASP A 114 -37.22 -4.83 -0.14
C ASP A 114 -36.67 -6.15 -0.75
N PRO A 115 -37.40 -7.28 -0.63
CA PRO A 115 -36.96 -8.57 -1.16
C PRO A 115 -36.71 -8.55 -2.69
N MET A 116 -37.45 -7.74 -3.43
CA MET A 116 -37.29 -7.59 -4.89
C MET A 116 -35.97 -6.86 -5.20
N ARG A 117 -35.65 -5.80 -4.45
CA ARG A 117 -34.40 -5.05 -4.55
C ARG A 117 -33.21 -5.93 -4.18
N ALA A 118 -33.32 -6.71 -3.09
CA ALA A 118 -32.29 -7.67 -2.67
C ALA A 118 -32.06 -8.77 -3.74
N GLY A 119 -33.10 -9.29 -4.35
CA GLY A 119 -33.02 -10.25 -5.45
C GLY A 119 -32.34 -9.67 -6.70
N PHE A 120 -32.65 -8.42 -7.04
CA PHE A 120 -32.01 -7.72 -8.16
C PHE A 120 -30.51 -7.48 -7.92
N GLN A 121 -30.14 -7.07 -6.70
CA GLN A 121 -28.72 -6.88 -6.32
C GLN A 121 -27.96 -8.21 -6.36
N ALA A 122 -28.54 -9.30 -5.84
CA ALA A 122 -27.93 -10.61 -5.88
C ALA A 122 -27.69 -11.08 -7.32
N ALA A 123 -28.64 -10.86 -8.22
CA ALA A 123 -28.50 -11.19 -9.65
C ALA A 123 -27.36 -10.37 -10.31
N ARG A 124 -27.25 -9.08 -10.00
CA ARG A 124 -26.15 -8.22 -10.50
C ARG A 124 -24.79 -8.66 -9.96
N LEU A 125 -24.68 -8.99 -8.68
CA LEU A 125 -23.44 -9.52 -8.08
C LEU A 125 -23.04 -10.84 -8.73
N ALA A 126 -23.99 -11.74 -8.98
CA ALA A 126 -23.72 -13.01 -9.65
C ALA A 126 -23.21 -12.80 -11.09
N LYS A 127 -23.82 -11.87 -11.85
CA LYS A 127 -23.35 -11.54 -13.21
C LYS A 127 -21.98 -10.89 -13.18
N GLN A 128 -21.74 -9.97 -12.28
CA GLN A 128 -20.42 -9.34 -12.08
C GLN A 128 -19.34 -10.39 -11.77
N ALA A 129 -19.62 -11.30 -10.84
CA ALA A 129 -18.69 -12.38 -10.48
C ALA A 129 -18.39 -13.30 -11.68
N GLU A 130 -19.42 -13.66 -12.47
CA GLU A 130 -19.26 -14.43 -13.70
C GLU A 130 -18.34 -13.72 -14.69
N LEU A 131 -18.54 -12.41 -14.91
CA LEU A 131 -17.72 -11.63 -15.84
C LEU A 131 -16.27 -11.50 -15.35
N ILE A 132 -16.09 -11.19 -14.06
CA ILE A 132 -14.76 -11.05 -13.44
C ILE A 132 -13.99 -12.38 -13.47
N ASP A 133 -14.67 -13.54 -13.30
CA ASP A 133 -14.02 -14.85 -13.38
C ASP A 133 -13.38 -15.13 -14.75
N ASN A 134 -13.74 -14.38 -15.78
CA ASN A 134 -13.16 -14.50 -17.12
C ASN A 134 -11.86 -13.69 -17.32
N PHE A 135 -11.40 -12.92 -16.31
CA PHE A 135 -10.07 -12.30 -16.32
C PHE A 135 -9.05 -13.27 -15.72
N ARG A 136 -8.43 -14.10 -16.58
CA ARG A 136 -7.64 -15.27 -16.17
C ARG A 136 -6.16 -15.23 -16.55
N ILE A 137 -5.70 -14.12 -17.10
CA ILE A 137 -4.32 -14.00 -17.56
C ILE A 137 -3.38 -13.88 -16.36
N ASP A 138 -2.34 -14.73 -16.34
CA ASP A 138 -1.26 -14.64 -15.34
C ASP A 138 -0.56 -13.27 -15.41
N PRO A 139 -0.17 -12.66 -14.29
CA PRO A 139 0.61 -11.41 -14.29
C PRO A 139 1.92 -11.51 -15.07
N PHE A 140 2.58 -12.67 -15.10
CA PHE A 140 3.77 -12.92 -15.90
C PHE A 140 3.37 -13.40 -17.30
N GLN A 141 3.26 -12.47 -18.23
CA GLN A 141 2.73 -12.67 -19.56
C GLN A 141 3.52 -11.94 -20.64
N ALA A 142 2.95 -11.89 -21.85
CA ALA A 142 3.47 -11.09 -22.95
C ALA A 142 3.77 -9.66 -22.53
N GLY A 143 4.88 -9.12 -23.00
CA GLY A 143 5.33 -7.77 -22.67
C GLY A 143 4.26 -6.71 -22.94
N ALA A 144 4.36 -5.60 -22.25
CA ALA A 144 3.42 -4.48 -22.28
C ALA A 144 1.99 -4.79 -21.78
N GLY A 145 1.63 -6.06 -21.50
CA GLY A 145 0.31 -6.44 -21.00
C GLY A 145 -0.74 -6.71 -22.08
N THR A 146 -0.31 -7.08 -23.29
CA THR A 146 -1.23 -7.34 -24.42
C THR A 146 -2.29 -8.38 -24.10
N SER A 147 -1.90 -9.45 -23.39
CA SER A 147 -2.89 -10.50 -23.03
C SER A 147 -3.97 -9.97 -22.09
N HIS A 148 -3.64 -9.10 -21.13
CA HIS A 148 -4.65 -8.44 -20.28
C HIS A 148 -5.56 -7.49 -21.08
N ASN A 149 -4.97 -6.67 -21.96
CA ASN A 149 -5.75 -5.76 -22.80
C ASN A 149 -6.73 -6.52 -23.68
N MET A 150 -6.28 -7.58 -24.35
CA MET A 150 -7.15 -8.39 -25.21
C MET A 150 -8.19 -9.17 -24.40
N ASN A 151 -7.84 -9.66 -23.20
CA ASN A 151 -8.82 -10.29 -22.31
C ASN A 151 -9.99 -9.34 -22.00
N ALA A 152 -9.71 -8.09 -21.66
CA ALA A 152 -10.76 -7.08 -21.44
C ALA A 152 -11.57 -6.82 -22.71
N ASN A 153 -10.90 -6.69 -23.86
CA ASN A 153 -11.59 -6.47 -25.14
C ASN A 153 -12.54 -7.62 -25.48
N GLU A 154 -12.11 -8.86 -25.33
CA GLU A 154 -12.91 -10.05 -25.65
C GLU A 154 -14.08 -10.23 -24.69
N VAL A 155 -13.88 -10.04 -23.37
CA VAL A 155 -14.95 -10.13 -22.36
C VAL A 155 -16.03 -9.08 -22.62
N LEU A 156 -15.63 -7.82 -22.85
CA LEU A 156 -16.58 -6.73 -23.13
C LEU A 156 -17.31 -6.92 -24.47
N ALA A 157 -16.60 -7.36 -25.52
CA ALA A 157 -17.21 -7.63 -26.83
C ALA A 157 -18.26 -8.74 -26.71
N ASN A 158 -17.94 -9.86 -26.07
CA ASN A 158 -18.86 -10.98 -25.93
C ASN A 158 -20.08 -10.63 -25.07
N ARG A 159 -19.90 -9.81 -24.00
CA ARG A 159 -21.05 -9.35 -23.22
C ARG A 159 -21.90 -8.34 -24.01
N ALA A 160 -21.29 -7.42 -24.73
CA ALA A 160 -22.01 -6.47 -25.60
C ALA A 160 -22.83 -7.19 -26.71
N ILE A 161 -22.31 -8.29 -27.28
CA ILE A 161 -23.05 -9.12 -28.26
C ILE A 161 -24.33 -9.69 -27.62
N GLU A 162 -24.27 -10.18 -26.39
CA GLU A 162 -25.46 -10.69 -25.68
C GLU A 162 -26.48 -9.56 -25.41
N LEU A 163 -26.02 -8.39 -24.95
CA LEU A 163 -26.88 -7.23 -24.68
C LEU A 163 -27.56 -6.71 -25.93
N LEU A 164 -26.87 -6.65 -27.06
CA LEU A 164 -27.43 -6.27 -28.36
C LEU A 164 -28.46 -7.25 -28.85
N HIS A 165 -28.30 -8.55 -28.62
CA HIS A 165 -29.29 -9.58 -29.01
C HIS A 165 -30.63 -9.36 -28.28
N VAL A 166 -30.63 -8.97 -27.01
CA VAL A 166 -31.86 -8.64 -26.28
C VAL A 166 -32.62 -7.50 -26.98
N SER A 167 -31.88 -6.60 -27.65
CA SER A 167 -32.43 -5.49 -28.43
C SER A 167 -32.69 -5.84 -29.91
N GLY A 168 -32.61 -7.13 -30.28
CA GLY A 168 -32.90 -7.63 -31.63
C GLY A 168 -31.76 -7.51 -32.63
N VAL A 169 -30.51 -7.34 -32.19
CA VAL A 169 -29.33 -7.19 -33.04
C VAL A 169 -28.38 -8.37 -32.86
N GLY A 170 -28.04 -9.02 -33.98
CA GLY A 170 -27.09 -10.13 -34.02
C GLY A 170 -27.63 -11.46 -33.48
N SER A 171 -26.75 -12.45 -33.40
CA SER A 171 -27.11 -13.82 -33.00
C SER A 171 -27.17 -14.04 -31.48
N GLY A 172 -26.57 -13.14 -30.70
CA GLY A 172 -26.32 -13.27 -29.24
C GLY A 172 -25.28 -14.34 -28.90
N LYS A 173 -24.66 -14.98 -29.87
CA LYS A 173 -23.65 -16.01 -29.65
C LYS A 173 -22.29 -15.36 -29.37
N ARG A 174 -21.64 -15.75 -28.26
CA ARG A 174 -20.27 -15.37 -27.97
C ARG A 174 -19.34 -15.79 -29.11
N GLY A 175 -18.38 -14.94 -29.46
CA GLY A 175 -17.51 -15.14 -30.64
C GLY A 175 -18.07 -14.59 -31.95
N ASP A 176 -19.29 -14.03 -31.98
CA ASP A 176 -19.85 -13.37 -33.16
C ASP A 176 -19.26 -11.94 -33.32
N TYR A 177 -17.98 -11.91 -33.59
CA TYR A 177 -17.21 -10.66 -33.71
C TYR A 177 -17.52 -9.82 -34.95
N ALA A 178 -18.39 -10.33 -35.82
CA ALA A 178 -19.02 -9.53 -36.88
C ALA A 178 -20.00 -8.50 -36.32
N VAL A 179 -20.58 -8.75 -35.13
CA VAL A 179 -21.48 -7.82 -34.43
C VAL A 179 -20.66 -6.82 -33.59
N VAL A 180 -19.82 -7.31 -32.67
CA VAL A 180 -18.91 -6.47 -31.87
C VAL A 180 -17.50 -7.05 -31.91
N SER A 181 -16.60 -6.39 -32.63
CA SER A 181 -15.20 -6.79 -32.72
C SER A 181 -14.42 -6.32 -31.49
N PRO A 182 -13.66 -7.20 -30.82
CA PRO A 182 -12.74 -6.80 -29.76
C PRO A 182 -11.70 -5.77 -30.21
N ASN A 183 -11.19 -5.90 -31.44
CA ASN A 183 -10.16 -5.04 -32.00
C ASN A 183 -10.72 -3.73 -32.58
N ASP A 184 -11.76 -3.83 -33.45
CA ASP A 184 -12.23 -2.70 -34.23
C ASP A 184 -13.19 -1.79 -33.45
N HIS A 185 -13.91 -2.34 -32.47
CA HIS A 185 -14.89 -1.60 -31.69
C HIS A 185 -14.41 -1.34 -30.25
N VAL A 186 -14.08 -2.37 -29.46
CA VAL A 186 -13.70 -2.20 -28.05
C VAL A 186 -12.33 -1.55 -27.91
N ASN A 187 -11.38 -1.90 -28.80
CA ASN A 187 -10.01 -1.35 -28.81
C ASN A 187 -9.81 -0.16 -29.77
N MET A 188 -10.88 0.42 -30.30
CA MET A 188 -10.83 1.52 -31.27
C MET A 188 -10.03 2.71 -30.72
N ALA A 189 -9.11 3.25 -31.52
CA ALA A 189 -8.19 4.34 -31.20
C ALA A 189 -7.24 4.05 -30.02
N GLN A 190 -6.96 2.79 -29.71
CA GLN A 190 -6.14 2.37 -28.59
C GLN A 190 -5.04 1.41 -29.02
N SER A 191 -3.99 1.33 -28.22
CA SER A 191 -2.98 0.27 -28.21
C SER A 191 -2.86 -0.29 -26.78
N THR A 192 -2.35 -1.50 -26.63
CA THR A 192 -1.93 -1.98 -25.30
C THR A 192 -0.95 -1.01 -24.65
N ASN A 193 -0.12 -0.35 -25.47
CA ASN A 193 0.98 0.50 -25.03
C ASN A 193 0.52 1.81 -24.36
N ASP A 194 -0.73 2.20 -24.55
CA ASP A 194 -1.36 3.31 -23.83
C ASP A 194 -2.44 2.86 -22.82
N VAL A 195 -3.19 1.81 -23.15
CA VAL A 195 -4.24 1.24 -22.26
C VAL A 195 -3.63 0.69 -20.98
N PHE A 196 -2.60 -0.16 -21.09
CA PHE A 196 -2.07 -0.88 -19.93
C PHE A 196 -1.40 0.06 -18.90
N PRO A 197 -0.49 0.97 -19.28
CA PRO A 197 0.10 1.92 -18.33
C PRO A 197 -0.93 2.88 -17.73
N THR A 198 -1.93 3.31 -18.51
CA THR A 198 -3.07 4.10 -17.97
C THR A 198 -3.82 3.30 -16.91
N SER A 199 -4.17 2.05 -17.19
CA SER A 199 -4.87 1.17 -16.24
C SER A 199 -4.04 0.90 -14.98
N MET A 200 -2.75 0.64 -15.13
CA MET A 200 -1.82 0.43 -14.01
C MET A 200 -1.77 1.66 -13.09
N ARG A 201 -1.66 2.87 -13.66
CA ARG A 201 -1.63 4.14 -12.91
C ARG A 201 -2.94 4.38 -12.17
N ILE A 202 -4.09 4.18 -12.82
CA ILE A 202 -5.43 4.32 -12.20
C ILE A 202 -5.59 3.32 -11.06
N ALA A 203 -5.28 2.03 -11.27
CA ALA A 203 -5.36 1.02 -10.22
C ALA A 203 -4.47 1.36 -9.02
N THR A 204 -3.29 1.93 -9.27
CA THR A 204 -2.38 2.36 -8.22
C THR A 204 -2.94 3.55 -7.45
N LEU A 205 -3.55 4.54 -8.12
CA LEU A 205 -4.23 5.68 -7.48
C LEU A 205 -5.40 5.22 -6.61
N ASP A 206 -6.20 4.26 -7.08
CA ASP A 206 -7.29 3.68 -6.29
C ASP A 206 -6.77 3.06 -5.00
N LEU A 207 -5.71 2.26 -5.07
CA LEU A 207 -5.13 1.63 -3.88
C LEU A 207 -4.39 2.61 -2.97
N ILE A 208 -3.80 3.69 -3.49
CA ILE A 208 -3.27 4.79 -2.66
C ILE A 208 -4.41 5.46 -1.90
N ARG A 209 -5.54 5.72 -2.55
CA ARG A 209 -6.75 6.27 -1.90
C ARG A 209 -7.26 5.36 -0.77
N ASP A 210 -7.16 4.04 -0.92
CA ASP A 210 -7.55 3.07 0.11
C ASP A 210 -6.50 2.93 1.23
N PHE A 211 -5.21 3.13 0.91
CA PHE A 211 -4.12 3.06 1.88
C PHE A 211 -4.09 4.24 2.84
N ILE A 212 -4.36 5.46 2.34
CA ILE A 212 -4.27 6.67 3.16
C ILE A 212 -5.12 6.59 4.44
N PRO A 213 -6.42 6.24 4.40
CA PRO A 213 -7.21 6.08 5.61
C PRO A 213 -6.66 5.01 6.55
N ALA A 214 -6.18 3.88 6.04
CA ALA A 214 -5.60 2.82 6.86
C ALA A 214 -4.30 3.27 7.57
N ALA A 215 -3.49 4.07 6.90
CA ALA A 215 -2.30 4.66 7.51
C ALA A 215 -2.67 5.74 8.55
N GLU A 216 -3.71 6.54 8.30
CA GLU A 216 -4.22 7.54 9.26
C GLU A 216 -4.81 6.87 10.52
N GLU A 217 -5.50 5.73 10.39
CA GLU A 217 -5.94 4.92 11.53
C GLU A 217 -4.75 4.48 12.40
N LEU A 218 -3.65 4.02 11.77
CA LEU A 218 -2.43 3.62 12.46
C LEU A 218 -1.73 4.82 13.13
N ILE A 219 -1.61 5.94 12.43
CA ILE A 219 -1.06 7.19 12.96
C ILE A 219 -1.84 7.62 14.20
N HIS A 220 -3.17 7.61 14.11
CA HIS A 220 -4.05 8.01 15.21
C HIS A 220 -3.90 7.10 16.43
N ALA A 221 -3.76 5.78 16.23
CA ALA A 221 -3.52 4.84 17.30
C ALA A 221 -2.19 5.15 18.05
N PHE A 222 -1.11 5.46 17.32
CA PHE A 222 0.16 5.89 17.93
C PHE A 222 0.03 7.23 18.65
N GLU A 223 -0.67 8.21 18.10
CA GLU A 223 -0.91 9.50 18.75
C GLU A 223 -1.72 9.36 20.04
N GLN A 224 -2.71 8.47 20.05
CA GLN A 224 -3.48 8.17 21.25
C GLN A 224 -2.59 7.57 22.34
N LYS A 225 -1.76 6.59 21.99
CA LYS A 225 -0.79 6.00 22.92
C LYS A 225 0.29 6.99 23.36
N SER A 226 0.71 7.90 22.50
CA SER A 226 1.61 8.99 22.89
C SER A 226 1.04 9.84 24.03
N ARG A 227 -0.23 10.20 23.95
CA ARG A 227 -0.91 10.95 25.04
C ARG A 227 -1.10 10.11 26.29
N GLU A 228 -1.45 8.82 26.17
CA GLU A 228 -1.63 7.90 27.28
C GLU A 228 -0.34 7.67 28.07
N PHE A 229 0.81 7.68 27.38
CA PHE A 229 2.12 7.39 27.96
C PHE A 229 2.98 8.64 28.21
N ASP A 230 2.40 9.84 28.20
CA ASP A 230 3.14 11.09 28.31
C ASP A 230 3.81 11.29 29.69
N ASP A 231 3.30 10.63 30.70
CA ASP A 231 3.87 10.63 32.05
C ASP A 231 4.76 9.41 32.38
N VAL A 232 4.94 8.48 31.42
CA VAL A 232 5.71 7.24 31.61
C VAL A 232 7.17 7.48 31.34
N LEU A 233 7.98 7.63 32.40
CA LEU A 233 9.43 7.68 32.30
C LEU A 233 10.05 6.30 32.10
N LYS A 234 11.02 6.24 31.22
CA LYS A 234 11.86 5.08 30.96
C LYS A 234 13.32 5.49 30.68
N SER A 235 14.23 4.54 30.76
CA SER A 235 15.60 4.75 30.27
C SER A 235 15.59 4.89 28.75
N GLY A 236 16.11 5.99 28.22
CA GLY A 236 16.49 6.07 26.82
C GLY A 236 17.66 5.11 26.54
N ARG A 237 17.79 4.64 25.29
CA ARG A 237 18.91 3.79 24.87
C ARG A 237 19.47 4.25 23.54
N THR A 238 20.79 4.40 23.51
CA THR A 238 21.56 4.57 22.28
C THR A 238 22.63 3.49 22.23
N HIS A 239 22.86 2.91 21.06
CA HIS A 239 23.74 1.72 20.91
C HIS A 239 23.34 0.55 21.82
N MET A 240 22.08 0.42 22.18
CA MET A 240 21.55 -0.53 23.18
C MET A 240 22.14 -0.33 24.60
N GLN A 241 22.78 0.81 24.86
CA GLN A 241 23.31 1.18 26.17
C GLN A 241 22.41 2.21 26.83
N ASP A 242 22.41 2.23 28.17
CA ASP A 242 21.64 3.19 28.96
C ASP A 242 22.01 4.63 28.59
N ALA A 243 21.01 5.43 28.35
CA ALA A 243 21.10 6.85 28.06
C ALA A 243 20.18 7.65 28.99
N VAL A 244 20.12 8.96 28.76
CA VAL A 244 19.25 9.85 29.56
C VAL A 244 17.80 9.44 29.49
N PRO A 245 16.98 9.77 30.48
CA PRO A 245 15.56 9.46 30.50
C PRO A 245 14.81 10.03 29.29
N ILE A 246 13.76 9.32 28.88
CA ILE A 246 12.79 9.71 27.87
C ILE A 246 11.39 9.34 28.35
N ARG A 247 10.36 10.07 27.91
CA ARG A 247 8.98 9.60 28.10
C ARG A 247 8.59 8.63 26.99
N LEU A 248 7.96 7.53 27.35
CA LEU A 248 7.43 6.57 26.38
C LEU A 248 6.50 7.25 25.37
N GLY A 249 5.70 8.22 25.81
CA GLY A 249 4.85 9.02 24.94
C GLY A 249 5.59 9.78 23.84
N GLN A 250 6.84 10.22 24.07
CA GLN A 250 7.67 10.88 23.06
C GLN A 250 8.12 9.89 21.97
N GLU A 251 8.42 8.63 22.30
CA GLU A 251 8.74 7.60 21.33
C GLU A 251 7.54 7.31 20.43
N PHE A 252 6.33 7.17 21.00
CA PHE A 252 5.11 6.95 20.25
C PHE A 252 4.70 8.13 19.36
N ALA A 253 4.92 9.37 19.83
CA ALA A 253 4.74 10.58 19.01
C ALA A 253 5.67 10.59 17.79
N ALA A 254 6.93 10.17 17.99
CA ALA A 254 7.91 10.08 16.91
C ALA A 254 7.49 9.02 15.86
N TYR A 255 6.94 7.87 16.28
CA TYR A 255 6.42 6.85 15.37
C TYR A 255 5.28 7.39 14.51
N ALA A 256 4.30 8.04 15.14
CA ALA A 256 3.18 8.66 14.43
C ALA A 256 3.66 9.68 13.38
N LEU A 257 4.56 10.58 13.75
CA LEU A 257 5.10 11.59 12.84
C LEU A 257 5.89 10.98 11.68
N THR A 258 6.65 9.91 11.94
CA THR A 258 7.43 9.22 10.92
C THR A 258 6.53 8.61 9.84
N ILE A 259 5.46 7.93 10.23
CA ILE A 259 4.47 7.36 9.31
C ILE A 259 3.76 8.46 8.52
N ARG A 260 3.33 9.55 9.17
CA ARG A 260 2.68 10.70 8.53
C ARG A 260 3.54 11.29 7.40
N ARG A 261 4.82 11.50 7.65
CA ARG A 261 5.77 11.99 6.63
C ARG A 261 5.95 11.01 5.47
N GLY A 262 5.85 9.70 5.73
CA GLY A 262 5.83 8.68 4.68
C GLY A 262 4.60 8.80 3.79
N VAL A 263 3.41 8.98 4.39
CA VAL A 263 2.14 9.18 3.67
C VAL A 263 2.17 10.43 2.82
N GLU A 264 2.67 11.56 3.32
CA GLU A 264 2.82 12.81 2.56
C GLU A 264 3.70 12.63 1.31
N ARG A 265 4.80 11.88 1.44
CA ARG A 265 5.66 11.54 0.28
C ARG A 265 4.94 10.66 -0.74
N LEU A 266 4.16 9.67 -0.27
CA LEU A 266 3.35 8.82 -1.14
C LEU A 266 2.29 9.61 -1.90
N GLN A 267 1.61 10.54 -1.23
CA GLN A 267 0.65 11.45 -1.86
C GLN A 267 1.32 12.31 -2.95
N THR A 268 2.52 12.83 -2.68
CA THR A 268 3.29 13.58 -3.67
C THR A 268 3.68 12.71 -4.87
N ALA A 269 4.16 11.49 -4.63
CA ALA A 269 4.47 10.53 -5.71
C ALA A 269 3.21 10.16 -6.52
N GLY A 270 2.06 10.03 -5.86
CA GLY A 270 0.76 9.78 -6.51
C GLY A 270 0.38 10.86 -7.55
N GLN A 271 0.82 12.12 -7.36
CA GLN A 271 0.56 13.18 -8.34
C GLN A 271 1.26 12.94 -9.69
N SER A 272 2.40 12.26 -9.69
CA SER A 272 3.12 11.96 -10.93
C SER A 272 2.42 10.89 -11.78
N ILE A 273 1.75 9.91 -11.14
CA ILE A 273 0.98 8.87 -11.85
C ILE A 273 -0.42 9.33 -12.28
N ALA A 274 -0.87 10.51 -11.88
CA ALA A 274 -2.12 11.12 -12.37
C ALA A 274 -2.00 11.58 -13.85
N GLU A 275 -0.79 11.68 -14.38
CA GLU A 275 -0.53 11.94 -15.78
C GLU A 275 -0.70 10.67 -16.62
N GLN A 276 -1.57 10.72 -17.65
CA GLN A 276 -2.01 9.57 -18.43
C GLN A 276 -1.52 9.65 -19.87
N ASN A 277 -1.08 8.51 -20.42
CA ASN A 277 -0.65 8.42 -21.81
C ASN A 277 -1.71 7.80 -22.74
N ILE A 278 -2.95 7.66 -22.30
CA ILE A 278 -4.04 7.18 -23.18
C ILE A 278 -4.20 8.10 -24.39
N GLY A 279 -4.34 7.51 -25.57
CA GLY A 279 -4.31 8.21 -26.85
C GLY A 279 -2.92 8.30 -27.48
N ALA A 280 -1.85 7.89 -26.77
CA ALA A 280 -0.50 7.78 -27.32
C ALA A 280 -0.40 6.71 -28.43
N THR A 281 -1.28 5.74 -28.39
CA THR A 281 -1.31 4.56 -29.26
C THR A 281 -0.01 3.74 -29.17
N ALA A 282 0.59 3.36 -30.31
CA ALA A 282 1.65 2.35 -30.35
C ALA A 282 2.99 2.83 -29.79
N VAL A 283 3.42 4.08 -30.11
CA VAL A 283 4.76 4.61 -29.84
C VAL A 283 4.74 6.04 -29.26
N GLY A 284 3.58 6.54 -28.88
CA GLY A 284 3.46 7.88 -28.32
C GLY A 284 3.13 8.98 -29.32
N THR A 285 2.94 8.65 -30.60
CA THR A 285 2.64 9.65 -31.62
C THR A 285 1.15 9.94 -31.82
N GLY A 286 0.27 9.15 -31.20
CA GLY A 286 -1.18 9.26 -31.32
C GLY A 286 -1.72 8.87 -32.70
N LEU A 287 -0.95 8.10 -33.50
CA LEU A 287 -1.41 7.63 -34.81
C LEU A 287 -2.70 6.82 -34.65
N ASN A 288 -3.72 7.15 -35.47
CA ASN A 288 -5.07 6.60 -35.46
C ASN A 288 -5.94 7.01 -34.24
N ALA A 289 -5.53 7.96 -33.42
CA ALA A 289 -6.33 8.62 -32.41
C ALA A 289 -6.49 10.11 -32.73
N GLU A 290 -7.71 10.62 -32.85
CA GLU A 290 -7.97 12.02 -33.07
C GLU A 290 -7.60 12.86 -31.83
N PRO A 291 -7.12 14.11 -31.95
CA PRO A 291 -6.87 14.98 -30.81
C PRO A 291 -8.08 15.13 -29.89
N GLU A 292 -9.29 15.28 -30.43
CA GLU A 292 -10.53 15.36 -29.66
C GLU A 292 -10.79 14.07 -28.84
N TYR A 293 -10.51 12.88 -29.41
CA TYR A 293 -10.60 11.61 -28.70
C TYR A 293 -9.66 11.60 -27.49
N ILE A 294 -8.41 12.07 -27.66
CA ILE A 294 -7.39 12.07 -26.59
C ILE A 294 -7.87 12.93 -25.40
N GLU A 295 -8.41 14.12 -25.67
CA GLU A 295 -8.96 14.99 -24.63
C GLU A 295 -10.18 14.38 -23.93
N LEU A 296 -11.10 13.83 -24.73
CA LEU A 296 -12.35 13.24 -24.23
C LEU A 296 -12.09 12.00 -23.35
N VAL A 297 -11.17 11.12 -23.76
CA VAL A 297 -10.92 9.89 -23.01
C VAL A 297 -10.31 10.18 -21.63
N VAL A 298 -9.40 11.14 -21.53
CA VAL A 298 -8.81 11.57 -20.23
C VAL A 298 -9.88 12.20 -19.34
N ARG A 299 -10.72 13.08 -19.90
CA ARG A 299 -11.83 13.69 -19.16
C ARG A 299 -12.83 12.64 -18.67
N ASN A 300 -13.25 11.72 -19.52
CA ASN A 300 -14.16 10.64 -19.14
C ASN A 300 -13.58 9.74 -18.05
N LEU A 301 -12.27 9.48 -18.08
CA LEU A 301 -11.58 8.73 -17.02
C LEU A 301 -11.56 9.50 -15.70
N ALA A 302 -11.25 10.78 -15.71
CA ALA A 302 -11.26 11.62 -14.52
C ALA A 302 -12.65 11.63 -13.87
N GLU A 303 -13.72 11.81 -14.67
CA GLU A 303 -15.10 11.77 -14.20
C GLU A 303 -15.51 10.42 -13.60
N GLN A 304 -15.09 9.30 -14.24
CA GLN A 304 -15.47 7.95 -13.80
C GLN A 304 -14.75 7.50 -12.53
N THR A 305 -13.49 7.90 -12.37
CA THR A 305 -12.62 7.45 -11.27
C THR A 305 -12.62 8.40 -10.08
N GLY A 306 -13.02 9.67 -10.31
CA GLY A 306 -12.91 10.74 -9.32
C GLY A 306 -11.47 11.21 -9.06
N HIS A 307 -10.50 10.75 -9.84
CA HIS A 307 -9.12 11.21 -9.76
C HIS A 307 -8.89 12.46 -10.63
N HIS A 308 -7.99 13.34 -10.19
CA HIS A 308 -7.55 14.51 -10.96
C HIS A 308 -6.57 14.10 -12.07
N LEU A 309 -7.08 13.34 -13.06
CA LEU A 309 -6.26 12.86 -14.18
C LEU A 309 -6.02 13.98 -15.20
N ARG A 310 -4.83 13.97 -15.82
CA ARG A 310 -4.45 14.85 -16.90
C ARG A 310 -3.75 14.09 -18.02
N GLY A 311 -3.84 14.60 -19.26
CA GLY A 311 -3.05 14.09 -20.37
C GLY A 311 -1.56 14.36 -20.16
N ALA A 312 -0.72 13.47 -20.65
CA ALA A 312 0.73 13.64 -20.57
C ALA A 312 1.20 14.82 -21.43
N GLU A 313 2.15 15.61 -20.90
CA GLU A 313 2.80 16.68 -21.64
C GLU A 313 3.52 16.15 -22.88
N ASN A 314 4.16 14.99 -22.76
CA ASN A 314 4.81 14.29 -23.86
C ASN A 314 4.39 12.81 -23.86
N LEU A 315 3.53 12.45 -24.80
CA LEU A 315 2.99 11.10 -24.93
C LEU A 315 4.07 10.04 -25.21
N VAL A 316 5.15 10.41 -25.94
CA VAL A 316 6.26 9.48 -26.22
C VAL A 316 7.00 9.15 -24.94
N GLN A 317 7.36 10.17 -24.15
CA GLN A 317 8.03 10.00 -22.87
C GLN A 317 7.15 9.18 -21.89
N ALA A 318 5.85 9.50 -21.79
CA ALA A 318 4.93 8.83 -20.89
C ALA A 318 4.64 7.36 -21.26
N THR A 319 4.89 6.96 -22.51
CA THR A 319 4.73 5.59 -23.00
C THR A 319 5.91 4.69 -22.64
N HIS A 320 7.15 5.20 -22.70
CA HIS A 320 8.32 4.38 -22.40
C HIS A 320 8.85 4.52 -20.96
N SER A 321 8.55 5.62 -20.26
CA SER A 321 9.09 5.85 -18.92
C SER A 321 8.16 5.33 -17.83
N MET A 322 8.68 4.40 -17.02
CA MET A 322 8.00 3.89 -15.82
C MET A 322 8.46 4.61 -14.55
N ARG A 323 9.18 5.72 -14.67
CA ARG A 323 9.67 6.50 -13.53
C ARG A 323 8.56 6.89 -12.54
N PRO A 324 7.36 7.32 -12.94
CA PRO A 324 6.30 7.65 -11.98
C PRO A 324 5.91 6.46 -11.09
N MET A 325 5.88 5.25 -11.62
CA MET A 325 5.63 4.04 -10.83
C MET A 325 6.77 3.71 -9.86
N LEU A 326 8.01 3.96 -10.28
CA LEU A 326 9.18 3.81 -9.40
C LEU A 326 9.15 4.80 -8.24
N GLU A 327 8.71 6.04 -8.46
CA GLU A 327 8.58 7.06 -7.40
C GLU A 327 7.56 6.63 -6.33
N VAL A 328 6.42 6.10 -6.75
CA VAL A 328 5.42 5.52 -5.83
C VAL A 328 6.02 4.34 -5.05
N SER A 329 6.69 3.43 -5.73
CA SER A 329 7.32 2.27 -5.11
C SER A 329 8.40 2.67 -4.09
N ALA A 330 9.23 3.66 -4.42
CA ALA A 330 10.24 4.18 -3.50
C ALA A 330 9.63 4.83 -2.25
N ALA A 331 8.48 5.51 -2.39
CA ALA A 331 7.75 6.06 -1.25
C ALA A 331 7.21 4.94 -0.34
N LEU A 332 6.63 3.88 -0.92
CA LEU A 332 6.16 2.70 -0.18
C LEU A 332 7.31 1.98 0.54
N ARG A 333 8.47 1.83 -0.12
CA ARG A 333 9.68 1.30 0.53
C ARG A 333 10.09 2.15 1.73
N GLY A 334 10.05 3.49 1.61
CA GLY A 334 10.35 4.38 2.72
C GLY A 334 9.45 4.11 3.94
N ILE A 335 8.14 4.03 3.73
CA ILE A 335 7.17 3.68 4.77
C ILE A 335 7.48 2.30 5.36
N ALA A 336 7.77 1.30 4.53
CA ALA A 336 8.10 -0.04 4.99
C ALA A 336 9.36 -0.09 5.87
N VAL A 337 10.41 0.66 5.52
CA VAL A 337 11.63 0.76 6.33
C VAL A 337 11.34 1.36 7.70
N ASP A 338 10.56 2.44 7.74
CA ASP A 338 10.16 3.08 8.99
C ASP A 338 9.31 2.14 9.87
N LEU A 339 8.37 1.41 9.28
CA LEU A 339 7.53 0.44 9.98
C LEU A 339 8.33 -0.76 10.51
N VAL A 340 9.38 -1.22 9.83
CA VAL A 340 10.30 -2.24 10.36
C VAL A 340 10.96 -1.73 11.64
N LYS A 341 11.50 -0.51 11.62
CA LYS A 341 12.14 0.07 12.82
C LYS A 341 11.16 0.16 14.00
N ILE A 342 9.94 0.63 13.76
CA ILE A 342 8.90 0.72 14.79
C ILE A 342 8.55 -0.68 15.34
N SER A 343 8.38 -1.65 14.46
CA SER A 343 8.10 -3.04 14.81
C SER A 343 9.20 -3.64 15.70
N GLU A 344 10.47 -3.45 15.35
CA GLU A 344 11.60 -3.97 16.12
C GLU A 344 11.71 -3.28 17.49
N ASP A 345 11.46 -1.98 17.60
CA ASP A 345 11.42 -1.27 18.89
C ASP A 345 10.32 -1.85 19.80
N LEU A 346 9.12 -2.04 19.30
CA LEU A 346 8.03 -2.61 20.08
C LEU A 346 8.33 -4.04 20.55
N ARG A 347 8.98 -4.86 19.69
CA ARG A 347 9.44 -6.20 20.05
C ARG A 347 10.52 -6.17 21.14
N LEU A 348 11.46 -5.24 21.06
CA LEU A 348 12.49 -5.06 22.08
C LEU A 348 11.89 -4.61 23.40
N MET A 349 11.05 -3.57 23.40
CA MET A 349 10.44 -3.04 24.62
C MET A 349 9.50 -4.07 25.30
N SER A 350 8.86 -4.96 24.55
CA SER A 350 8.00 -6.02 25.08
C SER A 350 8.73 -7.32 25.40
N SER A 351 10.05 -7.39 25.16
CA SER A 351 10.83 -8.62 25.33
C SER A 351 10.83 -9.13 26.80
N GLY A 352 10.77 -10.43 26.95
CA GLY A 352 10.79 -11.09 28.25
C GLY A 352 9.45 -11.75 28.58
N PRO A 353 8.64 -11.24 29.55
CA PRO A 353 8.82 -10.02 30.36
C PRO A 353 9.82 -10.14 31.53
N MET A 354 10.12 -11.37 32.00
CA MET A 354 10.94 -11.57 33.21
C MET A 354 12.45 -11.43 32.99
N THR A 355 12.92 -11.69 31.77
CA THR A 355 14.36 -11.73 31.43
C THR A 355 14.73 -10.83 30.25
N GLY A 356 13.86 -9.91 29.90
CA GLY A 356 14.06 -8.90 28.83
C GLY A 356 13.74 -7.51 29.32
N PHE A 357 13.43 -6.58 28.39
CA PHE A 357 13.15 -5.19 28.79
C PHE A 357 11.81 -5.05 29.50
N GLY A 358 10.75 -5.72 29.00
CA GLY A 358 9.45 -5.74 29.67
C GLY A 358 8.85 -4.35 29.98
N GLU A 359 9.21 -3.31 29.25
CA GLU A 359 8.75 -1.92 29.47
C GLU A 359 7.31 -1.71 29.00
N ILE A 360 6.87 -2.52 28.03
CA ILE A 360 5.50 -2.53 27.53
C ILE A 360 4.98 -3.98 27.45
N THR A 361 3.66 -4.12 27.41
CA THR A 361 2.97 -5.38 27.14
C THR A 361 2.17 -5.24 25.85
N LEU A 362 2.36 -6.16 24.90
CA LEU A 362 1.57 -6.22 23.66
C LEU A 362 0.34 -7.12 23.85
N PRO A 363 -0.76 -6.86 23.11
CA PRO A 363 -1.95 -7.70 23.15
C PRO A 363 -1.66 -9.16 22.82
N ALA A 364 -2.24 -10.09 23.58
CA ALA A 364 -2.18 -11.51 23.32
C ALA A 364 -3.26 -11.91 22.31
N VAL A 365 -2.91 -11.96 21.01
CA VAL A 365 -3.87 -12.25 19.93
C VAL A 365 -3.97 -13.74 19.59
N GLN A 366 -3.00 -14.54 20.00
CA GLN A 366 -3.01 -16.00 19.86
C GLN A 366 -2.04 -16.68 20.85
N PRO A 367 -2.20 -17.98 21.14
CA PRO A 367 -1.21 -18.75 21.90
C PRO A 367 0.17 -18.69 21.23
N GLY A 368 1.22 -18.39 22.00
CA GLY A 368 2.57 -18.13 21.45
C GLY A 368 3.44 -19.38 21.30
N SER A 369 3.07 -20.52 21.91
CA SER A 369 3.91 -21.73 21.90
C SER A 369 3.07 -22.99 22.01
N SER A 370 3.48 -24.04 21.30
CA SER A 370 2.88 -25.37 21.42
C SER A 370 3.40 -26.20 22.61
N ILE A 371 4.52 -25.78 23.23
CA ILE A 371 5.17 -26.55 24.32
C ILE A 371 5.47 -25.73 25.58
N MET A 372 5.39 -24.39 25.52
CA MET A 372 5.64 -23.49 26.66
C MET A 372 4.32 -22.83 27.07
N PRO A 373 3.62 -23.32 28.10
CA PRO A 373 2.37 -22.73 28.56
C PRO A 373 2.57 -21.27 28.99
N GLY A 374 1.65 -20.39 28.57
CA GLY A 374 1.68 -18.97 28.93
C GLY A 374 2.64 -18.10 28.11
N LYS A 375 3.42 -18.65 27.18
CA LYS A 375 4.27 -17.84 26.29
C LYS A 375 3.41 -17.11 25.26
N VAL A 376 3.54 -15.79 25.21
CA VAL A 376 2.93 -14.92 24.19
C VAL A 376 4.05 -14.32 23.33
N ASN A 377 3.90 -14.39 22.02
CA ASN A 377 4.86 -13.82 21.08
C ASN A 377 4.31 -12.50 20.49
N PRO A 378 5.18 -11.55 20.07
CA PRO A 378 4.80 -10.29 19.44
C PRO A 378 4.41 -10.49 17.95
N VAL A 379 3.46 -11.41 17.67
CA VAL A 379 3.18 -11.93 16.32
C VAL A 379 2.70 -10.86 15.34
N MET A 380 2.01 -9.82 15.81
CA MET A 380 1.57 -8.72 14.95
C MET A 380 2.76 -7.88 14.46
N ALA A 381 3.72 -7.61 15.34
CA ALA A 381 4.95 -6.92 14.97
C ALA A 381 5.81 -7.78 14.03
N GLU A 382 5.89 -9.09 14.24
CA GLU A 382 6.58 -10.03 13.34
C GLU A 382 5.92 -10.04 11.95
N CYS A 383 4.59 -10.10 11.89
CA CYS A 383 3.84 -10.05 10.63
C CYS A 383 4.06 -8.72 9.89
N LEU A 384 4.06 -7.59 10.61
CA LEU A 384 4.38 -6.29 10.03
C LEU A 384 5.76 -6.27 9.37
N SER A 385 6.79 -6.80 10.07
CA SER A 385 8.15 -6.90 9.51
C SER A 385 8.17 -7.75 8.22
N MET A 386 7.47 -8.92 8.20
CA MET A 386 7.39 -9.76 7.00
C MET A 386 6.73 -9.03 5.82
N VAL A 387 5.64 -8.31 6.04
CA VAL A 387 4.97 -7.49 5.01
C VAL A 387 5.92 -6.41 4.49
N CYS A 388 6.60 -5.70 5.38
CA CYS A 388 7.56 -4.66 5.02
C CYS A 388 8.75 -5.21 4.22
N PHE A 389 9.29 -6.38 4.58
CA PHE A 389 10.37 -7.04 3.80
C PHE A 389 9.91 -7.37 2.40
N ARG A 390 8.65 -7.82 2.23
CA ARG A 390 8.07 -8.07 0.90
C ARG A 390 8.00 -6.78 0.08
N VAL A 391 7.53 -5.69 0.65
CA VAL A 391 7.44 -4.37 -0.02
C VAL A 391 8.81 -3.85 -0.43
N ILE A 392 9.84 -3.99 0.43
CA ILE A 392 11.22 -3.61 0.11
C ILE A 392 11.76 -4.44 -1.07
N GLY A 393 11.51 -5.75 -1.09
CA GLY A 393 11.87 -6.63 -2.20
C GLY A 393 11.14 -6.27 -3.50
N ASN A 394 9.86 -5.91 -3.40
CA ASN A 394 9.03 -5.47 -4.50
C ASN A 394 9.55 -4.17 -5.16
N ASP A 395 10.02 -3.21 -4.37
CA ASP A 395 10.64 -1.98 -4.90
C ASP A 395 11.87 -2.28 -5.76
N THR A 396 12.70 -3.23 -5.34
CA THR A 396 13.84 -3.68 -6.14
C THR A 396 13.40 -4.27 -7.48
N THR A 397 12.34 -5.07 -7.49
CA THR A 397 11.75 -5.63 -8.71
C THR A 397 11.27 -4.52 -9.65
N ILE A 398 10.54 -3.52 -9.11
CA ILE A 398 10.04 -2.39 -9.89
C ILE A 398 11.19 -1.55 -10.47
N ALA A 399 12.26 -1.32 -9.70
CA ALA A 399 13.43 -0.57 -10.17
C ALA A 399 14.10 -1.25 -11.37
N TRP A 400 14.32 -2.57 -11.31
CA TRP A 400 14.85 -3.33 -12.44
C TRP A 400 13.91 -3.33 -13.63
N ALA A 401 12.62 -3.56 -13.43
CA ALA A 401 11.63 -3.56 -14.49
C ALA A 401 11.49 -2.18 -15.15
N ALA A 402 11.53 -1.10 -14.37
CA ALA A 402 11.49 0.27 -14.91
C ALA A 402 12.72 0.61 -15.75
N SER A 403 13.90 0.07 -15.41
CA SER A 403 15.14 0.26 -16.15
C SER A 403 15.22 -0.53 -17.46
N ALA A 404 14.36 -1.55 -17.64
CA ALA A 404 14.39 -2.47 -18.78
C ALA A 404 13.62 -1.97 -20.02
N GLY A 405 13.16 -0.71 -20.03
CA GLY A 405 12.56 -0.10 -21.22
C GLY A 405 13.55 0.03 -22.37
N GLN A 406 13.07 -0.16 -23.59
CA GLN A 406 13.88 -0.03 -24.80
C GLN A 406 13.15 0.82 -25.83
N LEU A 407 13.82 1.82 -26.36
CA LEU A 407 13.30 2.76 -27.34
C LEU A 407 11.95 3.36 -26.87
N GLU A 408 10.87 3.16 -27.60
CA GLU A 408 9.58 3.82 -27.38
C GLU A 408 8.66 3.12 -26.37
N LEU A 409 9.09 1.99 -25.76
CA LEU A 409 8.22 1.20 -24.87
C LEU A 409 8.98 0.54 -23.73
N ASN A 410 8.36 0.46 -22.56
CA ASN A 410 8.76 -0.47 -21.51
C ASN A 410 7.82 -1.69 -21.54
N VAL A 411 8.35 -2.88 -21.83
CA VAL A 411 7.57 -4.11 -21.92
C VAL A 411 7.46 -4.88 -20.60
N MET A 412 7.98 -4.34 -19.48
CA MET A 412 7.93 -4.97 -18.15
C MET A 412 6.76 -4.46 -17.30
N MET A 413 5.85 -3.69 -17.87
CA MET A 413 4.70 -3.11 -17.16
C MET A 413 3.85 -4.14 -16.40
N PRO A 414 3.60 -5.37 -16.88
CA PRO A 414 2.81 -6.35 -16.13
C PRO A 414 3.38 -6.67 -14.75
N VAL A 415 4.69 -6.90 -14.63
CA VAL A 415 5.33 -7.16 -13.33
C VAL A 415 5.38 -5.90 -12.46
N ILE A 416 5.54 -4.70 -13.05
CA ILE A 416 5.46 -3.42 -12.32
C ILE A 416 4.07 -3.27 -11.69
N ALA A 417 3.01 -3.47 -12.48
CA ALA A 417 1.63 -3.39 -12.00
C ALA A 417 1.36 -4.40 -10.87
N HIS A 418 1.64 -5.68 -11.12
CA HIS A 418 1.44 -6.74 -10.13
C HIS A 418 2.11 -6.42 -8.79
N THR A 419 3.38 -6.06 -8.85
CA THR A 419 4.23 -5.82 -7.68
C THR A 419 3.83 -4.57 -6.90
N ALA A 420 3.48 -3.47 -7.59
CA ALA A 420 3.03 -2.24 -6.95
C ALA A 420 1.66 -2.40 -6.26
N LEU A 421 0.72 -3.06 -6.94
CA LEU A 421 -0.63 -3.30 -6.40
C LEU A 421 -0.59 -4.28 -5.22
N GLU A 422 0.24 -5.32 -5.27
CA GLU A 422 0.50 -6.20 -4.13
C GLU A 422 1.01 -5.41 -2.93
N SER A 423 2.03 -4.56 -3.12
CA SER A 423 2.65 -3.77 -2.04
C SER A 423 1.63 -2.88 -1.33
N LEU A 424 0.81 -2.14 -2.09
CA LEU A 424 -0.25 -1.30 -1.54
C LEU A 424 -1.28 -2.12 -0.77
N THR A 425 -1.72 -3.24 -1.34
CA THR A 425 -2.76 -4.09 -0.73
C THR A 425 -2.30 -4.66 0.61
N ILE A 426 -1.09 -5.25 0.66
CA ILE A 426 -0.59 -5.87 1.90
C ILE A 426 -0.26 -4.83 2.97
N LEU A 427 0.25 -3.64 2.59
CA LEU A 427 0.47 -2.54 3.53
C LEU A 427 -0.84 -1.99 4.07
N THR A 428 -1.87 -1.81 3.24
CA THR A 428 -3.19 -1.34 3.65
C THR A 428 -3.79 -2.28 4.71
N ASN A 429 -3.83 -3.57 4.40
CA ASN A 429 -4.39 -4.57 5.29
C ASN A 429 -3.59 -4.67 6.60
N MET A 430 -2.26 -4.65 6.50
CA MET A 430 -1.41 -4.74 7.69
C MET A 430 -1.49 -3.48 8.56
N SER A 431 -1.61 -2.29 7.98
CA SER A 431 -1.75 -1.05 8.75
C SER A 431 -2.99 -1.06 9.63
N ARG A 432 -4.14 -1.49 9.09
CA ARG A 432 -5.39 -1.65 9.87
C ARG A 432 -5.25 -2.72 10.95
N ALA A 433 -4.77 -3.90 10.57
CA ALA A 433 -4.59 -5.00 11.51
C ALA A 433 -3.60 -4.65 12.63
N PHE A 434 -2.53 -3.92 12.33
CA PHE A 434 -1.55 -3.51 13.31
C PHE A 434 -2.09 -2.44 14.27
N ALA A 435 -2.86 -1.49 13.77
CA ALA A 435 -3.54 -0.50 14.59
C ALA A 435 -4.51 -1.19 15.58
N GLU A 436 -5.38 -2.07 15.06
CA GLU A 436 -6.44 -2.72 15.83
C GLU A 436 -5.90 -3.77 16.80
N PHE A 437 -5.07 -4.71 16.31
CA PHE A 437 -4.66 -5.89 17.08
C PHE A 437 -3.33 -5.75 17.82
N CYS A 438 -2.63 -4.62 17.64
CA CYS A 438 -1.37 -4.36 18.33
C CYS A 438 -1.40 -3.01 19.05
N VAL A 439 -1.32 -1.89 18.32
CA VAL A 439 -1.02 -0.57 18.88
C VAL A 439 -2.07 -0.13 19.90
N THR A 440 -3.35 -0.26 19.59
CA THR A 440 -4.45 0.19 20.47
C THR A 440 -4.45 -0.49 21.83
N GLY A 441 -4.01 -1.76 21.90
CA GLY A 441 -3.99 -2.55 23.11
C GLY A 441 -2.65 -2.59 23.84
N ILE A 442 -1.65 -1.76 23.46
CA ILE A 442 -0.37 -1.69 24.17
C ILE A 442 -0.59 -1.11 25.58
N GLU A 443 0.02 -1.75 26.57
CA GLU A 443 0.05 -1.27 27.95
C GLU A 443 1.49 -0.95 28.37
N ALA A 444 1.67 0.11 29.16
CA ALA A 444 2.98 0.48 29.71
C ALA A 444 3.18 -0.18 31.08
N ASN A 445 4.30 -0.87 31.26
CA ASN A 445 4.72 -1.42 32.55
C ASN A 445 5.43 -0.33 33.36
N ARG A 446 4.67 0.64 33.85
CA ARG A 446 5.12 1.92 34.44
C ARG A 446 6.14 1.76 35.55
N GLU A 447 5.86 0.90 36.54
CA GLU A 447 6.75 0.66 37.67
C GLU A 447 8.06 0.02 37.20
N HIS A 448 7.97 -1.00 36.35
CA HIS A 448 9.17 -1.68 35.84
C HIS A 448 10.04 -0.76 34.97
N ALA A 449 9.45 0.04 34.11
CA ALA A 449 10.18 1.02 33.30
C ALA A 449 10.89 2.05 34.18
N ARG A 450 10.22 2.52 35.23
CA ARG A 450 10.79 3.42 36.23
C ARG A 450 11.94 2.77 37.02
N ASP A 451 11.78 1.53 37.47
CA ASP A 451 12.81 0.80 38.20
C ASP A 451 14.08 0.60 37.37
N LEU A 452 13.94 0.28 36.07
CA LEU A 452 15.06 0.18 35.14
C LEU A 452 15.77 1.54 35.00
N MET A 453 15.02 2.61 34.86
CA MET A 453 15.56 3.97 34.74
C MET A 453 16.30 4.39 36.02
N GLU A 454 15.72 4.18 37.21
CA GLU A 454 16.34 4.52 38.50
C GLU A 454 17.66 3.77 38.74
N ARG A 455 17.83 2.57 38.20
CA ARG A 455 19.11 1.83 38.26
C ARG A 455 20.16 2.32 37.29
N SER A 456 19.77 3.15 36.30
CA SER A 456 20.72 3.66 35.31
C SER A 456 21.63 4.72 35.90
N SER A 457 22.92 4.57 35.68
CA SER A 457 23.93 5.60 36.06
C SER A 457 23.76 6.89 35.25
N ALA A 458 23.03 6.88 34.17
CA ALA A 458 22.75 8.04 33.34
C ALA A 458 21.91 9.11 34.04
N LEU A 459 21.24 8.79 35.16
CA LEU A 459 20.57 9.76 36.04
C LEU A 459 21.54 10.75 36.70
N SER A 460 22.85 10.52 36.65
CA SER A 460 23.83 11.53 37.05
C SER A 460 23.92 12.71 36.06
N THR A 461 23.49 12.53 34.80
CA THR A 461 23.57 13.54 33.75
C THR A 461 22.76 14.80 34.05
N PRO A 462 21.48 14.75 34.43
CA PRO A 462 20.69 15.93 34.78
C PRO A 462 21.20 16.65 36.04
N LEU A 463 22.01 15.99 36.87
CA LEU A 463 22.65 16.59 38.05
C LEU A 463 23.95 17.32 37.71
N ALA A 464 24.60 17.02 36.60
CA ALA A 464 25.88 17.58 36.21
C ALA A 464 25.90 19.13 36.13
N PRO A 465 24.84 19.84 35.64
CA PRO A 465 24.79 21.29 35.68
C PRO A 465 24.88 21.90 37.09
N TYR A 466 24.41 21.19 38.09
CA TYR A 466 24.43 21.60 39.50
C TYR A 466 25.73 21.23 40.22
N LEU A 467 26.26 20.05 39.92
CA LEU A 467 27.36 19.42 40.64
C LEU A 467 28.71 19.61 39.95
N GLY A 468 28.72 19.93 38.66
CA GLY A 468 29.89 19.81 37.81
C GLY A 468 30.15 18.35 37.40
N TYR A 469 30.77 18.15 36.22
CA TYR A 469 31.03 16.85 35.63
C TYR A 469 31.79 15.87 36.55
N ALA A 470 32.84 16.37 37.25
CA ALA A 470 33.70 15.53 38.09
C ALA A 470 32.94 14.87 39.26
N LEU A 471 32.10 15.63 39.98
CA LEU A 471 31.31 15.10 41.10
C LEU A 471 30.18 14.19 40.59
N ALA A 472 29.51 14.56 39.49
CA ALA A 472 28.50 13.71 38.87
C ALA A 472 29.08 12.37 38.40
N ALA A 473 30.28 12.39 37.81
CA ALA A 473 31.00 11.18 37.41
C ALA A 473 31.45 10.31 38.59
N ASP A 474 31.86 10.93 39.72
CA ASP A 474 32.20 10.20 40.94
C ASP A 474 30.98 9.49 41.54
N ILE A 475 29.83 10.18 41.60
CA ILE A 475 28.55 9.60 42.03
C ILE A 475 28.16 8.44 41.13
N SER A 476 28.24 8.59 39.79
CA SER A 476 27.96 7.53 38.83
C SER A 476 28.84 6.29 39.02
N LYS A 477 30.17 6.50 39.19
CA LYS A 477 31.10 5.39 39.47
C LYS A 477 30.81 4.67 40.79
N GLN A 478 30.41 5.42 41.82
CA GLN A 478 30.01 4.84 43.11
C GLN A 478 28.74 4.01 42.95
N ALA A 479 27.73 4.51 42.24
CA ALA A 479 26.49 3.81 41.97
C ALA A 479 26.73 2.46 41.32
N VAL A 480 27.52 2.41 40.25
CA VAL A 480 27.92 1.18 39.56
C VAL A 480 28.69 0.22 40.46
N ARG A 481 29.70 0.72 41.19
CA ARG A 481 30.53 -0.11 42.06
C ARG A 481 29.76 -0.74 43.21
N GLU A 482 28.77 -0.02 43.78
CA GLU A 482 28.02 -0.43 44.96
C GLU A 482 26.67 -1.05 44.62
N ASN A 483 26.32 -1.12 43.30
CA ASN A 483 25.03 -1.57 42.80
C ASN A 483 23.85 -0.85 43.48
N ARG A 484 23.95 0.47 43.54
CA ARG A 484 23.00 1.40 44.18
C ARG A 484 22.53 2.44 43.17
N THR A 485 21.39 3.06 43.44
CA THR A 485 20.86 4.12 42.58
C THR A 485 21.59 5.45 42.80
N ILE A 486 21.61 6.31 41.78
CA ILE A 486 22.10 7.69 41.88
C ILE A 486 21.36 8.44 42.99
N ARG A 487 20.04 8.24 43.08
CA ARG A 487 19.16 8.83 44.09
C ARG A 487 19.62 8.52 45.50
N GLU A 488 19.84 7.23 45.81
CA GLU A 488 20.31 6.80 47.16
C GLU A 488 21.64 7.44 47.56
N ILE A 489 22.60 7.52 46.63
CA ILE A 489 23.92 8.09 46.90
C ILE A 489 23.84 9.60 47.12
N VAL A 490 23.03 10.29 46.31
CA VAL A 490 22.86 11.75 46.41
C VAL A 490 22.18 12.13 47.74
N ILE A 491 21.18 11.36 48.18
CA ILE A 491 20.51 11.54 49.48
C ILE A 491 21.48 11.23 50.62
N GLU A 492 22.19 10.10 50.59
CA GLU A 492 23.16 9.70 51.62
C GLU A 492 24.29 10.75 51.79
N ARG A 493 24.80 11.29 50.68
CA ARG A 493 25.80 12.35 50.70
C ARG A 493 25.21 13.71 51.11
N GLY A 494 23.87 13.79 51.31
CA GLY A 494 23.19 15.03 51.72
C GLY A 494 23.26 16.15 50.69
N ILE A 495 23.47 15.83 49.40
CA ILE A 495 23.64 16.78 48.30
C ILE A 495 22.33 17.49 47.98
N PHE A 496 21.24 16.75 47.88
CA PHE A 496 19.88 17.24 47.72
C PHE A 496 18.93 16.54 48.71
N SER A 497 17.83 17.19 49.07
CA SER A 497 16.75 16.54 49.80
C SER A 497 15.99 15.56 48.89
N ALA A 498 15.21 14.65 49.47
CA ALA A 498 14.36 13.73 48.69
C ALA A 498 13.31 14.51 47.89
N GLU A 499 12.71 15.56 48.49
CA GLU A 499 11.72 16.42 47.85
C GLU A 499 12.30 17.20 46.66
N ASP A 500 13.54 17.76 46.80
CA ASP A 500 14.20 18.45 45.72
C ASP A 500 14.51 17.51 44.53
N LEU A 501 14.97 16.29 44.86
CA LEU A 501 15.24 15.27 43.84
C LEU A 501 13.95 14.80 43.13
N ASP A 502 12.83 14.64 43.83
CA ASP A 502 11.56 14.27 43.24
C ASP A 502 11.10 15.32 42.22
N GLN A 503 11.29 16.61 42.54
CA GLN A 503 10.95 17.68 41.63
C GLN A 503 11.94 17.77 40.45
N LEU A 504 13.25 17.66 40.71
CA LEU A 504 14.30 17.74 39.70
C LEU A 504 14.24 16.57 38.71
N LEU A 505 13.88 15.38 39.21
CA LEU A 505 13.75 14.14 38.42
C LEU A 505 12.30 13.88 37.94
N ALA A 506 11.44 14.90 37.98
CA ALA A 506 10.09 14.78 37.45
C ALA A 506 10.09 14.57 35.91
N PRO A 507 9.09 13.87 35.33
CA PRO A 507 9.11 13.49 33.92
C PRO A 507 9.40 14.61 32.93
N HIS A 508 8.69 15.73 33.05
CA HIS A 508 8.85 16.85 32.13
C HIS A 508 10.16 17.65 32.40
N GLU A 509 10.64 17.66 33.63
CA GLU A 509 11.94 18.29 33.92
C GLU A 509 13.12 17.53 33.28
N LEU A 510 13.04 16.22 33.19
CA LEU A 510 14.08 15.36 32.61
C LEU A 510 14.07 15.25 31.09
N THR A 511 12.94 15.58 30.45
CA THR A 511 12.70 15.19 29.05
C THR A 511 12.27 16.35 28.15
N GLU A 512 12.28 17.56 28.66
CA GLU A 512 12.11 18.78 27.88
C GLU A 512 13.46 19.49 27.67
N PRO A 513 13.60 20.29 26.59
CA PRO A 513 14.83 21.05 26.35
C PRO A 513 15.16 22.04 27.50
N GLY A 514 16.39 22.00 27.98
CA GLY A 514 16.85 22.91 29.06
C GLY A 514 17.64 22.19 30.13
N VAL A 515 17.83 22.87 31.27
CA VAL A 515 18.43 22.28 32.47
C VAL A 515 17.31 21.86 33.39
N ALA A 516 17.30 20.59 33.78
CA ALA A 516 16.28 20.05 34.69
C ALA A 516 16.23 20.91 35.96
N GLY A 517 15.03 21.32 36.37
CA GLY A 517 14.83 22.22 37.50
C GLY A 517 15.23 23.69 37.29
N GLY A 518 15.73 24.08 36.10
CA GLY A 518 16.04 25.50 35.76
C GLY A 518 16.91 26.23 36.76
N PHE A 519 17.84 25.53 37.41
CA PHE A 519 18.69 26.04 38.52
C PHE A 519 17.88 26.50 39.75
N ARG A 520 16.66 26.05 39.96
CA ARG A 520 15.82 26.38 41.13
C ARG A 520 16.33 25.73 42.42
N PHE A 521 17.13 24.67 42.33
CA PHE A 521 17.62 23.88 43.45
C PHE A 521 19.08 24.23 43.78
N THR A 522 19.43 24.29 45.06
CA THR A 522 20.79 24.56 45.51
C THR A 522 21.39 23.30 46.15
N PRO A 523 22.38 22.65 45.53
CA PRO A 523 23.03 21.48 46.11
C PRO A 523 23.85 21.83 47.32
N ARG A 524 23.89 20.94 48.32
CA ARG A 524 24.89 21.01 49.41
C ARG A 524 26.14 20.27 48.93
N LEU A 525 27.16 21.05 48.61
CA LEU A 525 28.41 20.51 48.07
C LEU A 525 29.39 20.13 49.17
N PRO A 526 30.31 19.17 48.98
CA PRO A 526 31.37 18.83 49.91
C PRO A 526 32.22 20.06 50.24
N GLU A 527 32.72 20.11 51.47
CA GLU A 527 33.55 21.24 51.93
C GLU A 527 34.78 21.43 51.01
N GLY A 528 34.97 22.66 50.53
CA GLY A 528 36.05 23.01 49.60
C GLY A 528 35.79 22.68 48.11
N TYR A 529 34.71 21.98 47.77
CA TYR A 529 34.37 21.72 46.37
C TYR A 529 33.64 22.94 45.77
N LYS A 530 34.13 23.40 44.61
CA LYS A 530 33.49 24.45 43.82
C LYS A 530 33.15 23.89 42.45
N PRO A 531 31.87 23.83 42.05
CA PRO A 531 31.51 23.45 40.70
C PRO A 531 32.09 24.47 39.71
N PRO A 532 32.41 24.10 38.48
CA PRO A 532 32.83 25.04 37.46
C PRO A 532 31.78 26.14 37.30
N THR A 533 32.19 27.41 37.41
CA THR A 533 31.31 28.57 37.19
C THR A 533 31.08 28.73 35.70
N GLY A 534 29.83 28.57 35.24
CA GLY A 534 29.39 28.79 33.87
C GLY A 534 28.56 27.61 33.35
N PRO A 535 27.71 27.82 32.34
CA PRO A 535 27.01 26.70 31.73
C PRO A 535 28.06 25.72 31.20
N VAL A 536 28.06 24.50 31.73
CA VAL A 536 28.86 23.41 31.18
C VAL A 536 28.31 23.17 29.80
N GLY A 537 28.96 23.75 28.80
CA GLY A 537 28.62 23.49 27.41
C GLY A 537 28.64 22.00 27.17
N ALA A 538 27.63 21.48 26.45
CA ALA A 538 27.64 20.16 25.91
C ALA A 538 28.93 19.99 25.08
N GLY A 539 29.95 19.46 25.70
CA GLY A 539 31.22 19.17 25.06
C GLY A 539 31.11 17.81 24.41
N GLY A 540 31.18 17.81 23.06
CA GLY A 540 31.58 16.83 22.10
C GLY A 540 30.94 15.47 22.12
#